data_253cc21821710095c13353bf186f1a67
#
_entry.id   253cc21821710095c13353bf186f1a67
#
_cell.length_a   1.000
_cell.length_b   1.000
_cell.length_c   1.000
_cell.angle_alpha   90.00
_cell.angle_beta   90.00
_cell.angle_gamma   90.00
#
_symmetry.space_group_name_H-M   'P 1'
#
loop_
_entity.id
_entity.type
_entity.pdbx_description
1 polymer ?
#
loop_
_entity_poly.entity_id
_entity_poly.type
_entity_poly.pdbx_seq_one_letter_code
_entity_poly.pdbx_strand_id
1 'polypeptide(L)'
;MKPIALSTLLHCVVSLLCVTASALFCLSACGGSNSSPPPPPPALSSSKLGPHILGAANNVGATTLLSACPRIAKWVAPSPGIDVAISNYKSHCPGGIAILRVFVSPSMAAYSVADNPAASANDFWSQMATQGLSMAGPANQIDWLEGPNEIENLPDWYDDATAANWVASFWSTLADLMHNAGYNPLVGSLVAGQPSPATVFAPLAAAMKSKMYKWGWSHHSYTFTATTDVSTETAFALYYRQIRDQNGLAGIPLVLSEGGYLTTSSTGWQGQLTDDQYLAWLKWFDIQMKQDPEVVGLTIFQVGNTNDFQSFDITPVAQQLANYLTSGS
;
A
#
# COMPACT_ATOMS: atom_id res chain seq x y z
N MET A 1 -46.30 1.79 -43.68
CA MET A 1 -46.90 3.12 -43.88
C MET A 1 -46.21 4.10 -43.00
N LYS A 2 -45.71 5.15 -43.61
CA LYS A 2 -45.00 6.36 -43.09
C LYS A 2 -45.95 7.22 -42.22
N PRO A 3 -45.51 8.34 -41.59
CA PRO A 3 -44.31 9.19 -41.83
C PRO A 3 -43.59 9.62 -40.54
N ILE A 4 -42.28 9.97 -40.46
CA ILE A 4 -41.52 11.18 -40.84
C ILE A 4 -42.10 12.51 -40.34
N ALA A 5 -41.34 13.17 -39.45
CA ALA A 5 -41.15 14.64 -39.32
C ALA A 5 -39.95 14.87 -38.40
N LEU A 6 -38.86 15.36 -38.76
CA LEU A 6 -38.21 16.50 -39.42
C LEU A 6 -38.61 17.89 -38.81
N SER A 7 -37.58 18.63 -38.57
CA SER A 7 -37.44 20.08 -38.29
C SER A 7 -37.04 20.40 -36.83
N THR A 8 -36.07 21.29 -36.50
CA THR A 8 -35.56 22.40 -37.30
C THR A 8 -34.22 22.86 -36.70
N LEU A 9 -33.26 23.14 -37.54
CA LEU A 9 -32.11 24.05 -37.32
C LEU A 9 -32.64 25.50 -37.13
N LEU A 10 -32.03 26.28 -36.28
CA LEU A 10 -31.90 27.75 -36.43
C LEU A 10 -31.10 28.30 -35.23
N HIS A 11 -30.14 28.95 -35.33
CA HIS A 11 -29.49 30.14 -35.85
C HIS A 11 -28.38 30.59 -34.91
N CYS A 12 -27.18 30.63 -35.41
CA CYS A 12 -26.14 31.54 -34.98
C CYS A 12 -26.55 32.97 -35.34
N VAL A 13 -26.46 33.88 -34.40
CA VAL A 13 -26.26 35.31 -34.72
C VAL A 13 -25.16 35.87 -33.83
N VAL A 14 -24.13 36.30 -34.51
CA VAL A 14 -23.03 37.10 -34.07
C VAL A 14 -23.54 38.47 -33.72
N SER A 15 -23.16 39.03 -32.59
CA SER A 15 -23.20 40.47 -32.36
C SER A 15 -21.89 40.92 -31.72
N LEU A 16 -21.06 41.40 -32.57
CA LEU A 16 -19.87 42.20 -32.31
C LEU A 16 -20.31 43.62 -32.02
N LEU A 17 -20.07 44.12 -30.82
CA LEU A 17 -20.18 45.56 -30.55
C LEU A 17 -18.98 46.02 -29.73
N CYS A 18 -18.11 46.72 -30.43
CA CYS A 18 -17.08 47.58 -29.87
C CYS A 18 -17.72 48.73 -29.09
N VAL A 19 -17.29 48.91 -27.85
CA VAL A 19 -17.37 50.26 -27.21
C VAL A 19 -16.03 50.57 -26.59
N THR A 20 -15.47 51.63 -27.09
CA THR A 20 -14.20 52.24 -26.70
C THR A 20 -14.35 53.10 -25.45
N ALA A 21 -13.28 53.08 -24.66
CA ALA A 21 -12.75 54.13 -23.83
C ALA A 21 -13.56 54.62 -22.62
N SER A 22 -13.01 54.39 -21.44
CA SER A 22 -12.72 55.45 -20.47
C SER A 22 -11.71 54.91 -19.44
N ALA A 23 -10.47 55.33 -19.58
CA ALA A 23 -9.45 55.17 -18.57
C ALA A 23 -9.76 56.13 -17.40
N LEU A 24 -10.26 55.58 -16.30
CA LEU A 24 -10.21 56.27 -15.01
C LEU A 24 -9.16 55.53 -14.16
N PHE A 25 -8.06 56.24 -13.92
CA PHE A 25 -7.04 55.88 -12.95
C PHE A 25 -7.68 55.86 -11.55
N CYS A 26 -8.06 54.70 -11.05
CA CYS A 26 -8.18 54.48 -9.62
C CYS A 26 -6.84 53.91 -9.13
N LEU A 27 -5.96 54.77 -8.66
CA LEU A 27 -4.86 54.45 -7.78
C LEU A 27 -5.47 53.97 -6.45
N SER A 28 -5.96 52.76 -6.41
CA SER A 28 -6.21 52.04 -5.16
C SER A 28 -4.86 51.58 -4.67
N ALA A 29 -4.41 52.16 -3.56
CA ALA A 29 -3.28 51.63 -2.80
C ALA A 29 -3.51 50.17 -2.48
N CYS A 30 -2.92 49.27 -3.26
CA CYS A 30 -2.74 47.87 -2.88
C CYS A 30 -1.81 47.88 -1.67
N GLY A 31 -2.39 47.88 -0.47
CA GLY A 31 -1.70 47.42 0.73
C GLY A 31 -1.25 46.01 0.47
N GLY A 32 -0.01 45.84 0.06
CA GLY A 32 0.62 44.52 -0.08
C GLY A 32 0.62 43.86 1.28
N SER A 33 -0.34 42.97 1.51
CA SER A 33 -0.18 41.94 2.55
C SER A 33 1.04 41.12 2.14
N ASN A 34 2.16 41.36 2.83
CA ASN A 34 3.33 40.48 2.78
C ASN A 34 2.90 39.13 3.35
N SER A 35 2.13 38.35 2.61
CA SER A 35 1.93 36.96 2.90
C SER A 35 3.27 36.28 2.64
N SER A 36 3.97 35.91 3.72
CA SER A 36 5.15 35.05 3.60
C SER A 36 4.78 33.85 2.74
N PRO A 37 5.66 33.42 1.83
CA PRO A 37 5.40 32.22 1.05
C PRO A 37 5.09 31.06 2.01
N PRO A 38 4.18 30.16 1.66
CA PRO A 38 3.87 29.01 2.48
C PRO A 38 5.17 28.23 2.77
N PRO A 39 5.32 27.70 3.97
CA PRO A 39 6.50 26.89 4.30
C PRO A 39 6.65 25.75 3.31
N PRO A 40 7.88 25.35 2.94
CA PRO A 40 8.11 24.23 2.05
C PRO A 40 7.52 22.96 2.68
N PRO A 41 7.06 22.01 1.86
CA PRO A 41 6.57 20.73 2.34
C PRO A 41 7.65 20.04 3.20
N PRO A 42 7.26 19.25 4.21
CA PRO A 42 8.20 18.46 4.99
C PRO A 42 9.01 17.52 4.10
N ALA A 43 10.27 17.29 4.46
CA ALA A 43 11.07 16.29 3.78
C ALA A 43 10.55 14.88 4.10
N LEU A 44 10.61 13.99 3.12
CA LEU A 44 10.32 12.58 3.37
C LEU A 44 11.32 11.99 4.36
N SER A 45 10.82 11.13 5.25
CA SER A 45 11.65 10.36 6.16
C SER A 45 12.68 9.51 5.40
N SER A 46 13.90 9.45 5.90
CA SER A 46 14.93 8.51 5.45
C SER A 46 14.70 7.09 5.99
N SER A 47 13.87 6.95 7.03
CA SER A 47 13.43 5.66 7.54
C SER A 47 12.56 4.92 6.51
N LYS A 48 12.68 3.61 6.49
CA LYS A 48 11.83 2.72 5.69
C LYS A 48 10.55 2.29 6.42
N LEU A 49 10.28 2.84 7.62
CA LEU A 49 9.08 2.56 8.39
C LEU A 49 7.93 3.49 8.00
N GLY A 50 6.72 2.95 8.06
CA GLY A 50 5.49 3.72 7.90
C GLY A 50 4.28 2.99 8.49
N PRO A 51 3.10 3.63 8.57
CA PRO A 51 1.93 3.02 9.17
C PRO A 51 1.19 2.10 8.19
N HIS A 52 0.63 0.99 8.70
CA HIS A 52 -0.47 0.25 8.11
C HIS A 52 -1.77 0.72 8.76
N ILE A 53 -2.59 1.43 7.99
CA ILE A 53 -3.81 2.06 8.48
C ILE A 53 -4.97 1.11 8.23
N LEU A 54 -5.49 0.56 9.33
CA LEU A 54 -6.60 -0.39 9.33
C LEU A 54 -7.79 0.24 10.05
N GLY A 55 -8.85 0.56 9.34
CA GLY A 55 -10.03 1.24 9.89
C GLY A 55 -10.05 2.74 9.59
N ALA A 56 -10.47 3.57 10.55
CA ALA A 56 -10.68 5.00 10.33
C ALA A 56 -9.37 5.73 9.99
N ALA A 57 -9.32 6.30 8.79
CA ALA A 57 -8.15 7.00 8.28
C ALA A 57 -7.77 8.29 9.07
N ASN A 58 -8.70 8.80 9.89
CA ASN A 58 -8.50 9.97 10.76
C ASN A 58 -8.16 9.60 12.22
N ASN A 59 -7.77 8.36 12.48
CA ASN A 59 -7.28 7.95 13.80
C ASN A 59 -6.10 8.82 14.24
N VAL A 60 -6.01 9.14 15.55
CA VAL A 60 -4.97 10.02 16.09
C VAL A 60 -3.56 9.47 15.85
N GLY A 61 -3.35 8.16 15.97
CA GLY A 61 -2.07 7.52 15.70
C GLY A 61 -1.68 7.65 14.22
N ALA A 62 -2.62 7.39 13.30
CA ALA A 62 -2.41 7.57 11.87
C ALA A 62 -2.06 9.02 11.53
N THR A 63 -2.83 9.99 12.03
CA THR A 63 -2.59 11.42 11.81
C THR A 63 -1.20 11.84 12.31
N THR A 64 -0.79 11.40 13.51
CA THR A 64 0.52 11.68 14.10
C THR A 64 1.63 11.15 13.21
N LEU A 65 1.53 9.90 12.76
CA LEU A 65 2.55 9.28 11.92
C LEU A 65 2.61 9.90 10.51
N LEU A 66 1.47 10.16 9.89
CA LEU A 66 1.44 10.76 8.55
C LEU A 66 1.97 12.20 8.55
N SER A 67 1.82 12.96 9.65
CA SER A 67 2.39 14.30 9.77
C SER A 67 3.92 14.32 9.78
N ALA A 68 4.56 13.21 10.16
CA ALA A 68 6.01 13.04 10.11
C ALA A 68 6.55 12.66 8.71
N CYS A 69 5.72 12.68 7.70
CA CYS A 69 6.04 12.31 6.32
C CYS A 69 6.81 10.98 6.21
N PRO A 70 6.24 9.87 6.68
CA PRO A 70 6.82 8.57 6.47
C PRO A 70 7.01 8.32 4.97
N ARG A 71 8.06 7.57 4.60
CA ARG A 71 8.34 7.23 3.21
C ARG A 71 7.22 6.42 2.56
N ILE A 72 6.50 5.64 3.35
CA ILE A 72 5.50 4.68 2.90
C ILE A 72 4.32 4.67 3.87
N ALA A 73 3.12 4.47 3.34
CA ALA A 73 1.93 4.21 4.15
C ALA A 73 0.98 3.27 3.39
N LYS A 74 0.28 2.41 4.13
CA LYS A 74 -0.68 1.45 3.58
C LYS A 74 -2.07 1.70 4.14
N TRP A 75 -3.06 1.61 3.28
CA TRP A 75 -4.48 1.68 3.63
C TRP A 75 -5.20 0.41 3.20
N VAL A 76 -6.24 0.06 3.95
CA VAL A 76 -7.13 -1.07 3.63
C VAL A 76 -8.53 -0.56 3.37
N ALA A 77 -9.03 -0.78 2.17
CA ALA A 77 -10.42 -0.51 1.78
C ALA A 77 -11.30 -1.76 2.03
N PRO A 78 -12.61 -1.60 2.31
CA PRO A 78 -13.31 -0.32 2.38
C PRO A 78 -13.09 0.39 3.72
N SER A 79 -12.77 1.68 3.66
CA SER A 79 -12.70 2.54 4.86
C SER A 79 -13.19 3.93 4.49
N PRO A 80 -14.10 4.54 5.24
CA PRO A 80 -14.60 5.88 4.95
C PRO A 80 -13.48 6.92 4.93
N GLY A 81 -13.44 7.78 3.89
CA GLY A 81 -12.49 8.87 3.75
C GLY A 81 -11.07 8.45 3.37
N ILE A 82 -10.88 7.22 2.90
CA ILE A 82 -9.58 6.71 2.49
C ILE A 82 -8.98 7.49 1.30
N ASP A 83 -9.81 7.90 0.34
CA ASP A 83 -9.44 8.73 -0.80
C ASP A 83 -8.89 10.09 -0.36
N VAL A 84 -9.57 10.73 0.58
CA VAL A 84 -9.13 11.99 1.16
C VAL A 84 -7.82 11.81 1.94
N ALA A 85 -7.69 10.73 2.71
CA ALA A 85 -6.48 10.45 3.48
C ALA A 85 -5.27 10.20 2.58
N ILE A 86 -5.42 9.41 1.51
CA ILE A 86 -4.36 9.19 0.52
C ILE A 86 -3.99 10.50 -0.18
N SER A 87 -4.98 11.27 -0.64
CA SER A 87 -4.76 12.57 -1.29
C SER A 87 -4.03 13.56 -0.38
N ASN A 88 -4.42 13.65 0.87
CA ASN A 88 -3.76 14.50 1.87
C ASN A 88 -2.32 14.05 2.12
N TYR A 89 -2.06 12.75 2.26
CA TYR A 89 -0.72 12.23 2.40
C TYR A 89 0.16 12.57 1.20
N LYS A 90 -0.32 12.33 -0.02
CA LYS A 90 0.43 12.63 -1.25
C LYS A 90 0.70 14.13 -1.42
N SER A 91 -0.22 14.99 -0.97
CA SER A 91 -0.06 16.44 -1.02
C SER A 91 0.90 16.97 0.06
N HIS A 92 0.80 16.42 1.28
CA HIS A 92 1.63 16.84 2.42
C HIS A 92 3.06 16.30 2.31
N CYS A 93 3.22 15.07 1.81
CA CYS A 93 4.47 14.34 1.71
C CYS A 93 4.79 14.02 0.23
N PRO A 94 5.20 14.99 -0.58
CA PRO A 94 5.52 14.76 -1.98
C PRO A 94 6.59 13.67 -2.14
N GLY A 95 6.30 12.67 -2.99
CA GLY A 95 7.15 11.49 -3.16
C GLY A 95 6.90 10.35 -2.15
N GLY A 96 6.03 10.56 -1.17
CA GLY A 96 5.55 9.47 -0.29
C GLY A 96 4.85 8.38 -1.08
N ILE A 97 5.01 7.13 -0.66
CA ILE A 97 4.52 5.93 -1.35
C ILE A 97 3.23 5.46 -0.69
N ALA A 98 2.14 5.48 -1.46
CA ALA A 98 0.83 5.01 -1.02
C ALA A 98 0.57 3.58 -1.52
N ILE A 99 0.26 2.67 -0.59
CA ILE A 99 -0.15 1.30 -0.87
C ILE A 99 -1.63 1.17 -0.54
N LEU A 100 -2.37 0.55 -1.43
CA LEU A 100 -3.75 0.18 -1.20
C LEU A 100 -3.89 -1.33 -1.21
N ARG A 101 -4.61 -1.88 -0.23
CA ARG A 101 -5.20 -3.21 -0.28
C ARG A 101 -6.71 -3.10 -0.18
N VAL A 102 -7.44 -3.90 -0.95
CA VAL A 102 -8.88 -4.05 -0.77
C VAL A 102 -9.14 -5.34 0.00
N PHE A 103 -9.81 -5.21 1.14
CA PHE A 103 -10.29 -6.39 1.86
C PHE A 103 -11.45 -7.01 1.07
N VAL A 104 -11.26 -8.22 0.61
CA VAL A 104 -12.24 -8.98 -0.17
C VAL A 104 -12.82 -10.09 0.68
N SER A 105 -14.14 -10.20 0.70
CA SER A 105 -14.85 -11.28 1.37
C SER A 105 -15.81 -11.96 0.36
N PRO A 106 -15.74 -13.28 0.16
CA PRO A 106 -14.82 -14.21 0.82
C PRO A 106 -13.36 -14.03 0.38
N SER A 107 -12.45 -14.43 1.27
CA SER A 107 -11.00 -14.39 1.02
C SER A 107 -10.55 -15.46 0.03
N MET A 108 -9.21 -15.58 -0.19
CA MET A 108 -8.62 -16.63 -1.03
C MET A 108 -9.01 -18.06 -0.63
N ALA A 109 -9.42 -18.30 0.61
CA ALA A 109 -9.93 -19.60 1.05
C ALA A 109 -11.20 -20.07 0.29
N ALA A 110 -11.85 -19.18 -0.47
CA ALA A 110 -12.96 -19.55 -1.33
C ALA A 110 -12.52 -20.24 -2.63
N TYR A 111 -11.24 -20.16 -3.00
CA TYR A 111 -10.71 -20.78 -4.21
C TYR A 111 -10.00 -22.09 -3.90
N SER A 112 -9.95 -22.97 -4.89
CA SER A 112 -9.30 -24.26 -4.83
C SER A 112 -8.32 -24.39 -6.01
N VAL A 113 -7.27 -25.18 -5.82
CA VAL A 113 -6.33 -25.55 -6.92
C VAL A 113 -7.03 -26.31 -8.06
N ALA A 114 -8.23 -26.83 -7.85
CA ALA A 114 -9.05 -27.44 -8.89
C ALA A 114 -9.78 -26.39 -9.77
N ASP A 115 -9.87 -25.14 -9.31
CA ASP A 115 -10.52 -24.07 -10.06
C ASP A 115 -9.59 -23.55 -11.17
N ASN A 116 -10.17 -22.92 -12.18
CA ASN A 116 -9.36 -22.26 -13.20
C ASN A 116 -8.73 -20.99 -12.62
N PRO A 117 -7.39 -20.87 -12.54
CA PRO A 117 -6.73 -19.75 -11.86
C PRO A 117 -7.01 -18.39 -12.52
N ALA A 118 -7.17 -18.33 -13.84
CA ALA A 118 -7.49 -17.09 -14.52
C ALA A 118 -8.94 -16.65 -14.27
N ALA A 119 -9.88 -17.60 -14.20
CA ALA A 119 -11.27 -17.31 -13.83
C ALA A 119 -11.34 -16.82 -12.38
N SER A 120 -10.63 -17.46 -11.45
CA SER A 120 -10.55 -17.04 -10.05
C SER A 120 -9.94 -15.64 -9.91
N ALA A 121 -8.91 -15.31 -10.70
CA ALA A 121 -8.33 -13.97 -10.71
C ALA A 121 -9.29 -12.89 -11.21
N ASN A 122 -10.09 -13.19 -12.26
CA ASN A 122 -11.11 -12.28 -12.76
C ASN A 122 -12.23 -12.07 -11.72
N ASP A 123 -12.65 -13.14 -11.04
CA ASP A 123 -13.63 -13.05 -9.97
C ASP A 123 -13.11 -12.21 -8.80
N PHE A 124 -11.88 -12.47 -8.33
CA PHE A 124 -11.25 -11.70 -7.27
C PHE A 124 -11.12 -10.22 -7.64
N TRP A 125 -10.71 -9.90 -8.88
CA TRP A 125 -10.67 -8.53 -9.38
C TRP A 125 -12.03 -7.85 -9.36
N SER A 126 -13.08 -8.55 -9.79
CA SER A 126 -14.45 -8.05 -9.73
C SER A 126 -14.90 -7.75 -8.30
N GLN A 127 -14.52 -8.61 -7.36
CA GLN A 127 -14.80 -8.39 -5.94
C GLN A 127 -14.03 -7.18 -5.39
N MET A 128 -12.74 -7.00 -5.72
CA MET A 128 -11.99 -5.80 -5.35
C MET A 128 -12.68 -4.53 -5.87
N ALA A 129 -13.12 -4.54 -7.13
CA ALA A 129 -13.80 -3.40 -7.74
C ALA A 129 -15.11 -3.04 -7.02
N THR A 130 -15.90 -4.05 -6.63
CA THR A 130 -17.20 -3.84 -5.99
C THR A 130 -17.12 -3.58 -4.50
N GLN A 131 -16.11 -4.14 -3.80
CA GLN A 131 -16.04 -4.08 -2.34
C GLN A 131 -15.21 -2.91 -1.80
N GLY A 132 -14.42 -2.21 -2.61
CA GLY A 132 -13.67 -1.10 -2.02
C GLY A 132 -12.77 -0.29 -2.94
N LEU A 133 -12.42 -0.80 -4.12
CA LEU A 133 -11.43 -0.10 -4.98
C LEU A 133 -11.90 1.30 -5.39
N SER A 134 -13.20 1.47 -5.67
CA SER A 134 -13.78 2.77 -6.01
C SER A 134 -13.75 3.80 -4.88
N MET A 135 -13.56 3.36 -3.64
CA MET A 135 -13.48 4.25 -2.47
C MET A 135 -12.10 4.87 -2.25
N ALA A 136 -11.07 4.36 -2.92
CA ALA A 136 -9.69 4.75 -2.67
C ALA A 136 -9.19 5.93 -3.51
N GLY A 137 -10.06 6.52 -4.32
CA GLY A 137 -9.70 7.63 -5.20
C GLY A 137 -9.03 7.17 -6.51
N PRO A 138 -8.44 8.10 -7.26
CA PRO A 138 -7.89 7.79 -8.58
C PRO A 138 -6.60 6.95 -8.50
N ALA A 139 -6.44 6.04 -9.45
CA ALA A 139 -5.32 5.12 -9.51
C ALA A 139 -3.94 5.80 -9.48
N ASN A 140 -3.80 7.00 -10.05
CA ASN A 140 -2.53 7.74 -10.09
C ASN A 140 -2.06 8.27 -8.72
N GLN A 141 -2.88 8.19 -7.67
CA GLN A 141 -2.48 8.49 -6.29
C GLN A 141 -1.99 7.25 -5.53
N ILE A 142 -2.20 6.06 -6.08
CA ILE A 142 -1.84 4.78 -5.49
C ILE A 142 -0.59 4.27 -6.20
N ASP A 143 0.52 4.22 -5.47
CA ASP A 143 1.80 3.76 -6.04
C ASP A 143 1.81 2.25 -6.23
N TRP A 144 1.14 1.50 -5.34
CA TRP A 144 1.03 0.05 -5.39
C TRP A 144 -0.36 -0.41 -4.98
N LEU A 145 -0.95 -1.30 -5.79
CA LEU A 145 -2.17 -2.03 -5.44
C LEU A 145 -1.80 -3.45 -5.04
N GLU A 146 -2.02 -3.78 -3.78
CA GLU A 146 -1.80 -5.11 -3.25
C GLU A 146 -3.02 -6.00 -3.50
N GLY A 147 -2.78 -7.26 -3.83
CA GLY A 147 -3.83 -8.24 -4.09
C GLY A 147 -4.31 -8.96 -2.82
N PRO A 148 -4.65 -10.25 -2.95
CA PRO A 148 -5.17 -11.01 -1.82
C PRO A 148 -4.15 -11.09 -0.68
N ASN A 149 -4.68 -11.08 0.54
CA ASN A 149 -3.89 -11.24 1.74
C ASN A 149 -3.50 -12.70 1.95
N GLU A 150 -2.23 -12.92 2.21
CA GLU A 150 -1.73 -14.23 2.67
C GLU A 150 -2.22 -15.39 1.78
N ILE A 151 -1.84 -15.33 0.50
CA ILE A 151 -2.28 -16.29 -0.51
C ILE A 151 -1.88 -17.74 -0.18
N GLU A 152 -0.87 -17.93 0.65
CA GLU A 152 -0.44 -19.21 1.18
C GLU A 152 -1.47 -19.88 2.09
N ASN A 153 -2.50 -19.16 2.51
CA ASN A 153 -3.68 -19.77 3.12
C ASN A 153 -4.51 -20.58 2.11
N LEU A 154 -4.15 -20.50 0.81
CA LEU A 154 -4.66 -21.44 -0.17
C LEU A 154 -4.17 -22.85 0.15
N PRO A 155 -5.07 -23.85 0.27
CA PRO A 155 -4.68 -25.20 0.61
C PRO A 155 -3.58 -25.75 -0.31
N ASP A 156 -2.63 -26.47 0.27
CA ASP A 156 -1.61 -27.26 -0.42
C ASP A 156 -0.55 -26.46 -1.21
N TRP A 157 -0.50 -25.13 -1.11
CA TRP A 157 0.48 -24.36 -1.89
C TRP A 157 1.93 -24.78 -1.60
N TYR A 158 2.25 -25.13 -0.36
CA TYR A 158 3.64 -25.38 0.05
C TYR A 158 4.17 -26.75 -0.40
N ASP A 159 3.30 -27.74 -0.52
CA ASP A 159 3.67 -29.14 -0.71
C ASP A 159 3.45 -29.62 -2.14
N ASP A 160 2.80 -28.81 -2.99
CA ASP A 160 2.42 -29.22 -4.33
C ASP A 160 2.85 -28.20 -5.40
N ALA A 161 3.66 -28.66 -6.35
CA ALA A 161 4.03 -27.90 -7.54
C ALA A 161 2.81 -27.42 -8.36
N THR A 162 1.69 -28.17 -8.30
CA THR A 162 0.43 -27.78 -8.96
C THR A 162 -0.13 -26.53 -8.32
N ALA A 163 -0.17 -26.47 -6.99
CA ALA A 163 -0.63 -25.28 -6.27
C ALA A 163 0.27 -24.07 -6.52
N ALA A 164 1.59 -24.22 -6.53
CA ALA A 164 2.53 -23.15 -6.85
C ALA A 164 2.33 -22.60 -8.27
N ASN A 165 2.08 -23.46 -9.26
CA ASN A 165 1.76 -23.05 -10.62
C ASN A 165 0.39 -22.41 -10.74
N TRP A 166 -0.60 -22.88 -9.99
CA TRP A 166 -1.92 -22.25 -9.91
C TRP A 166 -1.81 -20.83 -9.38
N VAL A 167 -1.09 -20.63 -8.27
CA VAL A 167 -0.83 -19.32 -7.67
C VAL A 167 -0.13 -18.39 -8.65
N ALA A 168 0.88 -18.88 -9.38
CA ALA A 168 1.58 -18.12 -10.40
C ALA A 168 0.65 -17.67 -11.53
N SER A 169 -0.23 -18.54 -11.99
CA SER A 169 -1.20 -18.25 -13.05
C SER A 169 -2.27 -17.26 -12.58
N PHE A 170 -2.78 -17.44 -11.37
CA PHE A 170 -3.72 -16.52 -10.73
C PHE A 170 -3.13 -15.11 -10.63
N TRP A 171 -1.95 -14.97 -10.01
CA TRP A 171 -1.29 -13.68 -9.83
C TRP A 171 -0.90 -13.02 -11.16
N SER A 172 -0.44 -13.81 -12.14
CA SER A 172 -0.12 -13.28 -13.46
C SER A 172 -1.33 -12.63 -14.11
N THR A 173 -2.50 -13.26 -14.03
CA THR A 173 -3.77 -12.72 -14.55
C THR A 173 -4.23 -11.51 -13.75
N LEU A 174 -4.21 -11.60 -12.42
CA LEU A 174 -4.63 -10.50 -11.55
C LEU A 174 -3.75 -9.26 -11.75
N ALA A 175 -2.43 -9.45 -11.89
CA ALA A 175 -1.50 -8.37 -12.14
C ALA A 175 -1.75 -7.66 -13.50
N ASP A 176 -2.11 -8.42 -14.54
CA ASP A 176 -2.51 -7.84 -15.82
C ASP A 176 -3.80 -7.00 -15.69
N LEU A 177 -4.78 -7.47 -14.91
CA LEU A 177 -6.02 -6.74 -14.64
C LEU A 177 -5.75 -5.43 -13.86
N MET A 178 -4.91 -5.49 -12.84
CA MET A 178 -4.47 -4.30 -12.07
C MET A 178 -3.76 -3.30 -12.99
N HIS A 179 -2.80 -3.77 -13.79
CA HIS A 179 -2.05 -2.92 -14.72
C HIS A 179 -2.96 -2.25 -15.75
N ASN A 180 -3.86 -3.01 -16.36
CA ASN A 180 -4.80 -2.51 -17.36
C ASN A 180 -5.77 -1.46 -16.77
N ALA A 181 -6.01 -1.50 -15.47
CA ALA A 181 -6.79 -0.51 -14.73
C ALA A 181 -5.94 0.69 -14.24
N GLY A 182 -4.65 0.75 -14.58
CA GLY A 182 -3.77 1.87 -14.28
C GLY A 182 -3.01 1.77 -12.95
N TYR A 183 -3.03 0.60 -12.29
CA TYR A 183 -2.30 0.36 -11.04
C TYR A 183 -0.97 -0.36 -11.30
N ASN A 184 0.02 -0.14 -10.42
CA ASN A 184 1.19 -1.02 -10.37
C ASN A 184 0.88 -2.19 -9.44
N PRO A 185 0.94 -3.45 -9.92
CA PRO A 185 0.67 -4.62 -9.11
C PRO A 185 1.73 -4.83 -8.03
N LEU A 186 1.28 -5.12 -6.81
CA LEU A 186 2.11 -5.60 -5.71
C LEU A 186 1.70 -7.04 -5.41
N VAL A 187 2.52 -8.00 -5.86
CA VAL A 187 2.19 -9.42 -5.81
C VAL A 187 2.74 -10.11 -4.57
N GLY A 188 2.13 -11.20 -4.14
CA GLY A 188 2.58 -12.01 -3.01
C GLY A 188 1.72 -11.79 -1.78
N SER A 189 2.02 -10.79 -0.96
CA SER A 189 1.43 -10.63 0.39
C SER A 189 1.64 -11.89 1.24
N LEU A 190 2.91 -12.38 1.23
CA LEU A 190 3.30 -13.65 1.82
C LEU A 190 3.38 -13.56 3.34
N VAL A 191 2.94 -14.61 4.05
CA VAL A 191 3.04 -14.71 5.52
C VAL A 191 4.50 -14.73 5.98
N ALA A 192 4.78 -14.22 7.17
CA ALA A 192 6.11 -14.26 7.78
C ALA A 192 6.66 -15.70 7.86
N GLY A 193 7.88 -15.90 7.36
CA GLY A 193 8.53 -17.22 7.32
C GLY A 193 8.00 -18.14 6.22
N GLN A 194 7.19 -17.65 5.30
CA GLN A 194 6.58 -18.44 4.23
C GLN A 194 6.82 -17.78 2.84
N PRO A 195 6.72 -18.57 1.74
CA PRO A 195 6.58 -20.01 1.72
C PRO A 195 7.88 -20.69 2.17
N SER A 196 7.77 -21.86 2.80
CA SER A 196 8.92 -22.67 3.19
C SER A 196 8.81 -24.07 2.54
N PRO A 197 9.76 -24.43 1.64
CA PRO A 197 10.97 -23.69 1.27
C PRO A 197 10.67 -22.45 0.38
N ALA A 198 11.55 -21.46 0.45
CA ALA A 198 11.41 -20.21 -0.32
C ALA A 198 11.33 -20.42 -1.84
N THR A 199 11.85 -21.53 -2.36
CA THR A 199 11.81 -21.92 -3.77
C THR A 199 10.40 -22.18 -4.31
N VAL A 200 9.41 -22.37 -3.45
CA VAL A 200 7.98 -22.48 -3.85
C VAL A 200 7.49 -21.21 -4.55
N PHE A 201 8.14 -20.08 -4.30
CA PHE A 201 7.83 -18.82 -4.97
C PHE A 201 8.34 -18.75 -6.44
N ALA A 202 9.19 -19.67 -6.88
CA ALA A 202 9.84 -19.62 -8.19
C ALA A 202 8.88 -19.53 -9.39
N PRO A 203 7.75 -20.27 -9.47
CA PRO A 203 6.80 -20.13 -10.58
C PRO A 203 6.21 -18.72 -10.68
N LEU A 204 5.82 -18.12 -9.55
CA LEU A 204 5.30 -16.75 -9.50
C LEU A 204 6.38 -15.74 -9.92
N ALA A 205 7.59 -15.86 -9.39
CA ALA A 205 8.70 -15.00 -9.76
C ALA A 205 8.98 -15.07 -11.28
N ALA A 206 8.97 -16.26 -11.87
CA ALA A 206 9.17 -16.46 -13.31
C ALA A 206 8.05 -15.81 -14.12
N ALA A 207 6.78 -16.02 -13.74
CA ALA A 207 5.63 -15.42 -14.40
C ALA A 207 5.69 -13.89 -14.37
N MET A 208 6.02 -13.31 -13.22
CA MET A 208 6.09 -11.85 -13.06
C MET A 208 7.29 -11.22 -13.76
N LYS A 209 8.45 -11.87 -13.78
CA LYS A 209 9.63 -11.39 -14.54
C LYS A 209 9.39 -11.30 -16.05
N SER A 210 8.40 -12.02 -16.58
CA SER A 210 8.02 -11.93 -18.00
C SER A 210 7.20 -10.68 -18.33
N LYS A 211 6.70 -9.95 -17.32
CA LYS A 211 5.87 -8.76 -17.51
C LYS A 211 6.72 -7.56 -17.92
N MET A 212 6.21 -6.77 -18.87
CA MET A 212 6.91 -5.58 -19.42
C MET A 212 6.49 -4.28 -18.73
N TYR A 213 5.68 -4.36 -17.69
CA TYR A 213 5.24 -3.22 -16.90
C TYR A 213 5.84 -3.25 -15.49
N LYS A 214 5.73 -2.12 -14.78
CA LYS A 214 6.19 -1.98 -13.40
C LYS A 214 5.37 -2.85 -12.46
N TRP A 215 6.04 -3.69 -11.69
CA TRP A 215 5.47 -4.50 -10.63
C TRP A 215 6.44 -4.60 -9.45
N GLY A 216 5.93 -4.98 -8.30
CA GLY A 216 6.69 -5.30 -7.11
C GLY A 216 6.12 -6.52 -6.41
N TRP A 217 6.78 -6.96 -5.35
CA TRP A 217 6.29 -8.05 -4.52
C TRP A 217 6.23 -7.64 -3.06
N SER A 218 5.40 -8.33 -2.28
CA SER A 218 5.19 -8.04 -0.87
C SER A 218 5.33 -9.27 -0.01
N HIS A 219 5.77 -9.03 1.23
CA HIS A 219 5.96 -10.03 2.26
C HIS A 219 5.57 -9.43 3.61
N HIS A 220 4.99 -10.26 4.48
CA HIS A 220 4.73 -9.89 5.87
C HIS A 220 5.94 -10.24 6.71
N SER A 221 6.50 -9.24 7.37
CA SER A 221 7.80 -9.36 8.07
C SER A 221 7.61 -9.18 9.57
N TYR A 222 6.99 -10.16 10.18
CA TYR A 222 6.80 -10.19 11.63
C TYR A 222 7.96 -10.89 12.33
N THR A 223 8.25 -10.43 13.57
CA THR A 223 9.08 -11.19 14.53
C THR A 223 8.20 -11.85 15.59
N PHE A 224 8.66 -12.99 16.06
CA PHE A 224 8.04 -13.70 17.19
C PHE A 224 8.84 -13.58 18.48
N THR A 225 10.02 -13.01 18.41
CA THR A 225 11.00 -12.95 19.51
C THR A 225 11.40 -11.52 19.87
N ALA A 226 11.19 -10.56 18.96
CA ALA A 226 11.69 -9.18 19.06
C ALA A 226 13.21 -9.10 19.36
N THR A 227 13.96 -10.12 18.93
CA THR A 227 15.41 -10.09 19.07
C THR A 227 16.06 -9.21 18.00
N THR A 228 17.26 -8.72 18.28
CA THR A 228 18.10 -8.04 17.29
C THR A 228 19.18 -8.97 16.71
N ASP A 229 19.07 -10.26 16.96
CA ASP A 229 19.93 -11.27 16.36
C ASP A 229 19.49 -11.60 14.94
N VAL A 230 20.35 -11.25 13.97
CA VAL A 230 20.10 -11.47 12.54
C VAL A 230 19.88 -12.95 12.23
N SER A 231 20.61 -13.86 12.88
CA SER A 231 20.50 -15.30 12.60
C SER A 231 19.12 -15.84 12.96
N THR A 232 18.56 -15.39 14.07
CA THR A 232 17.18 -15.72 14.48
C THR A 232 16.15 -15.11 13.55
N GLU A 233 16.29 -13.82 13.26
CA GLU A 233 15.31 -13.09 12.43
C GLU A 233 15.35 -13.51 10.95
N THR A 234 16.38 -14.18 10.49
CA THR A 234 16.43 -14.78 9.14
C THR A 234 15.31 -15.80 8.88
N ALA A 235 14.79 -16.43 9.93
CA ALA A 235 13.64 -17.32 9.85
C ALA A 235 12.28 -16.60 9.92
N PHE A 236 12.26 -15.30 10.26
CA PHE A 236 11.06 -14.52 10.54
C PHE A 236 11.05 -13.18 9.78
N ALA A 237 11.36 -12.09 10.45
CA ALA A 237 11.26 -10.74 9.87
C ALA A 237 12.19 -10.53 8.67
N LEU A 238 13.35 -11.19 8.61
CA LEU A 238 14.29 -11.14 7.50
C LEU A 238 14.15 -12.28 6.49
N TYR A 239 13.11 -13.11 6.60
CA TYR A 239 12.91 -14.26 5.72
C TYR A 239 12.77 -13.87 4.24
N TYR A 240 12.28 -12.67 3.95
CA TYR A 240 12.20 -12.14 2.59
C TYR A 240 13.56 -12.17 1.84
N ARG A 241 14.69 -12.12 2.56
CA ARG A 241 16.03 -12.25 1.96
C ARG A 241 16.23 -13.61 1.31
N GLN A 242 15.74 -14.69 1.94
CA GLN A 242 15.80 -16.03 1.37
C GLN A 242 14.92 -16.14 0.12
N ILE A 243 13.69 -15.60 0.16
CA ILE A 243 12.79 -15.57 -1.00
C ILE A 243 13.44 -14.79 -2.14
N ARG A 244 13.97 -13.60 -1.87
CA ARG A 244 14.68 -12.77 -2.84
C ARG A 244 15.81 -13.54 -3.53
N ASP A 245 16.71 -14.10 -2.71
CA ASP A 245 17.96 -14.68 -3.19
C ASP A 245 17.72 -15.99 -3.96
N GLN A 246 16.84 -16.85 -3.45
CA GLN A 246 16.53 -18.14 -4.08
C GLN A 246 15.69 -18.01 -5.35
N ASN A 247 14.97 -16.90 -5.54
CA ASN A 247 14.12 -16.68 -6.70
C ASN A 247 14.64 -15.57 -7.63
N GLY A 248 15.86 -15.05 -7.37
CA GLY A 248 16.52 -14.04 -8.21
C GLY A 248 15.68 -12.75 -8.31
N LEU A 249 15.14 -12.25 -7.18
CA LEU A 249 14.32 -11.05 -7.11
C LEU A 249 15.14 -9.80 -6.73
N ALA A 250 16.46 -9.90 -6.69
CA ALA A 250 17.33 -8.74 -6.46
C ALA A 250 17.02 -7.61 -7.46
N GLY A 251 16.85 -6.39 -6.95
CA GLY A 251 16.49 -5.22 -7.73
C GLY A 251 14.99 -5.11 -8.09
N ILE A 252 14.16 -6.09 -7.78
CA ILE A 252 12.71 -5.98 -7.90
C ILE A 252 12.16 -5.31 -6.63
N PRO A 253 11.35 -4.22 -6.75
CA PRO A 253 10.80 -3.54 -5.59
C PRO A 253 10.08 -4.49 -4.64
N LEU A 254 10.49 -4.48 -3.38
CA LEU A 254 9.87 -5.23 -2.28
C LEU A 254 9.22 -4.28 -1.29
N VAL A 255 7.97 -4.53 -0.99
CA VAL A 255 7.26 -3.90 0.12
C VAL A 255 7.06 -4.92 1.23
N LEU A 256 7.51 -4.61 2.43
CA LEU A 256 7.13 -5.36 3.61
C LEU A 256 5.77 -4.80 4.08
N SER A 257 4.72 -5.36 3.48
CA SER A 257 3.39 -4.74 3.53
C SER A 257 2.64 -4.94 4.84
N GLU A 258 3.17 -5.77 5.71
CA GLU A 258 2.83 -5.89 7.13
C GLU A 258 4.07 -6.31 7.91
N GLY A 259 4.16 -5.84 9.16
CA GLY A 259 5.20 -6.31 10.06
C GLY A 259 5.10 -5.67 11.43
N GLY A 260 5.89 -6.19 12.33
CA GLY A 260 5.89 -5.85 13.74
C GLY A 260 6.14 -7.08 14.59
N TYR A 261 5.63 -7.08 15.81
CA TYR A 261 5.73 -8.21 16.72
C TYR A 261 4.40 -8.93 16.85
N LEU A 262 4.43 -10.24 16.82
CA LEU A 262 3.28 -11.09 17.11
C LEU A 262 3.70 -12.36 17.86
N THR A 263 2.81 -12.87 18.72
CA THR A 263 2.96 -14.19 19.35
C THR A 263 1.98 -15.19 18.75
N THR A 264 0.82 -14.70 18.31
CA THR A 264 -0.20 -15.45 17.58
C THR A 264 -0.82 -14.55 16.53
N SER A 265 -1.62 -15.08 15.63
CA SER A 265 -2.34 -14.29 14.61
C SER A 265 -3.24 -13.18 15.18
N SER A 266 -3.55 -13.22 16.47
CA SER A 266 -4.42 -12.23 17.14
C SER A 266 -3.74 -11.50 18.31
N THR A 267 -2.45 -11.76 18.58
CA THR A 267 -1.74 -11.19 19.74
C THR A 267 -0.46 -10.49 19.30
N GLY A 268 -0.49 -9.16 19.34
CA GLY A 268 0.62 -8.29 18.97
C GLY A 268 1.54 -7.94 20.14
N TRP A 269 2.22 -6.81 20.02
CA TRP A 269 3.27 -6.37 20.92
C TRP A 269 2.77 -5.86 22.28
N GLN A 270 1.55 -5.28 22.35
CA GLN A 270 1.01 -4.73 23.60
C GLN A 270 0.80 -5.82 24.64
N GLY A 271 1.29 -5.57 25.85
CA GLY A 271 1.25 -6.54 26.93
C GLY A 271 2.32 -7.65 26.84
N GLN A 272 3.08 -7.71 25.74
CA GLN A 272 4.19 -8.64 25.55
C GLN A 272 5.55 -7.92 25.65
N LEU A 273 5.64 -6.72 25.12
CA LEU A 273 6.81 -5.88 25.11
C LEU A 273 6.50 -4.52 25.77
N THR A 274 7.51 -3.88 26.31
CA THR A 274 7.42 -2.45 26.65
C THR A 274 7.51 -1.60 25.40
N ASP A 275 7.05 -0.35 25.46
CA ASP A 275 7.17 0.62 24.37
C ASP A 275 8.60 0.75 23.88
N ASP A 276 9.56 0.85 24.81
CA ASP A 276 10.97 0.98 24.48
C ASP A 276 11.55 -0.27 23.78
N GLN A 277 11.15 -1.46 24.22
CA GLN A 277 11.57 -2.72 23.59
C GLN A 277 11.04 -2.81 22.15
N TYR A 278 9.76 -2.48 21.95
CA TYR A 278 9.16 -2.52 20.62
C TYR A 278 9.78 -1.48 19.68
N LEU A 279 9.95 -0.25 20.15
CA LEU A 279 10.60 0.80 19.37
C LEU A 279 12.07 0.48 19.06
N ALA A 280 12.80 -0.11 20.00
CA ALA A 280 14.19 -0.54 19.77
C ALA A 280 14.25 -1.59 18.66
N TRP A 281 13.34 -2.57 18.65
CA TRP A 281 13.26 -3.57 17.59
C TRP A 281 12.89 -2.94 16.24
N LEU A 282 11.90 -2.05 16.18
CA LEU A 282 11.52 -1.35 14.94
C LEU A 282 12.69 -0.56 14.35
N LYS A 283 13.45 0.16 15.18
CA LYS A 283 14.64 0.91 14.76
C LYS A 283 15.75 0.00 14.24
N TRP A 284 15.97 -1.12 14.92
CA TRP A 284 16.93 -2.13 14.45
C TRP A 284 16.49 -2.69 13.09
N PHE A 285 15.21 -3.00 12.93
CA PHE A 285 14.69 -3.53 11.68
C PHE A 285 14.79 -2.51 10.53
N ASP A 286 14.56 -1.23 10.80
CA ASP A 286 14.78 -0.15 9.84
C ASP A 286 16.24 -0.13 9.33
N ILE A 287 17.21 -0.31 10.23
CA ILE A 287 18.63 -0.40 9.87
C ILE A 287 18.88 -1.63 8.98
N GLN A 288 18.27 -2.78 9.29
CA GLN A 288 18.39 -3.97 8.45
C GLN A 288 17.82 -3.74 7.05
N MET A 289 16.64 -3.14 6.94
CA MET A 289 16.00 -2.83 5.66
C MET A 289 16.82 -1.85 4.82
N LYS A 290 17.52 -0.90 5.45
CA LYS A 290 18.38 0.06 4.74
C LYS A 290 19.56 -0.60 4.03
N GLN A 291 19.96 -1.81 4.43
CA GLN A 291 21.00 -2.59 3.77
C GLN A 291 20.49 -3.25 2.47
N ASP A 292 19.19 -3.39 2.29
CA ASP A 292 18.57 -4.03 1.13
C ASP A 292 17.94 -2.95 0.23
N PRO A 293 18.60 -2.55 -0.87
CA PRO A 293 18.18 -1.41 -1.67
C PRO A 293 16.82 -1.59 -2.35
N GLU A 294 16.42 -2.83 -2.64
CA GLU A 294 15.12 -3.17 -3.23
C GLU A 294 13.96 -3.02 -2.24
N VAL A 295 14.20 -3.05 -0.92
CA VAL A 295 13.15 -2.85 0.07
C VAL A 295 12.69 -1.40 0.04
N VAL A 296 11.46 -1.19 -0.42
CA VAL A 296 10.80 0.11 -0.48
C VAL A 296 10.52 0.64 0.93
N GLY A 297 10.00 -0.24 1.79
CA GLY A 297 9.72 0.03 3.20
C GLY A 297 8.84 -1.03 3.84
N LEU A 298 8.63 -0.85 5.14
CA LEU A 298 7.72 -1.64 5.98
C LEU A 298 6.51 -0.79 6.37
N THR A 299 5.32 -1.36 6.26
CA THR A 299 4.13 -0.80 6.91
C THR A 299 3.83 -1.58 8.19
N ILE A 300 4.01 -0.89 9.33
CA ILE A 300 3.89 -1.48 10.67
C ILE A 300 2.42 -1.78 10.94
N PHE A 301 2.09 -3.04 11.16
CA PHE A 301 0.75 -3.49 11.51
C PHE A 301 0.50 -3.25 12.99
N GLN A 302 -0.48 -2.47 13.42
CA GLN A 302 -1.37 -1.63 12.63
C GLN A 302 -1.71 -0.33 13.40
N VAL A 303 -2.45 0.58 12.79
CA VAL A 303 -3.04 1.74 13.48
C VAL A 303 -4.50 1.92 13.05
N GLY A 304 -5.38 2.19 14.02
CA GLY A 304 -6.77 2.58 13.77
C GLY A 304 -7.83 1.50 13.98
N ASN A 305 -7.46 0.23 14.08
CA ASN A 305 -8.39 -0.83 14.46
C ASN A 305 -8.30 -1.11 15.97
N THR A 306 -9.44 -1.07 16.63
CA THR A 306 -9.54 -1.22 18.08
C THR A 306 -10.24 -2.51 18.52
N ASN A 307 -10.66 -3.35 17.58
CA ASN A 307 -11.38 -4.58 17.84
C ASN A 307 -10.44 -5.79 17.84
N ASP A 308 -10.39 -6.51 16.73
CA ASP A 308 -9.72 -7.81 16.63
C ASP A 308 -8.19 -7.71 16.74
N PHE A 309 -7.60 -6.54 16.42
CA PHE A 309 -6.16 -6.33 16.38
C PHE A 309 -5.68 -5.25 17.35
N GLN A 310 -6.40 -5.03 18.45
CA GLN A 310 -6.05 -3.98 19.42
C GLN A 310 -4.63 -4.10 19.97
N SER A 311 -4.16 -5.32 20.25
CA SER A 311 -2.81 -5.55 20.78
C SER A 311 -1.67 -5.23 19.79
N PHE A 312 -2.00 -4.99 18.52
CA PHE A 312 -1.06 -4.53 17.50
C PHE A 312 -1.04 -3.02 17.34
N ASP A 313 -2.01 -2.30 17.88
CA ASP A 313 -2.16 -0.86 17.67
C ASP A 313 -0.92 -0.10 18.14
N ILE A 314 -0.31 0.66 17.20
CA ILE A 314 0.90 1.46 17.46
C ILE A 314 0.59 2.88 17.91
N THR A 315 -0.67 3.24 18.14
CA THR A 315 -1.07 4.56 18.65
C THR A 315 -0.33 4.95 19.94
N PRO A 316 -0.09 4.07 20.92
CA PRO A 316 0.65 4.41 22.13
C PRO A 316 2.08 4.91 21.86
N VAL A 317 2.74 4.38 20.84
CA VAL A 317 4.12 4.74 20.47
C VAL A 317 4.20 5.68 19.26
N ALA A 318 3.07 6.15 18.74
CA ALA A 318 3.02 6.92 17.50
C ALA A 318 3.86 8.21 17.56
N GLN A 319 3.87 8.92 18.71
CA GLN A 319 4.66 10.15 18.82
C GLN A 319 6.17 9.87 18.84
N GLN A 320 6.63 8.83 19.57
CA GLN A 320 8.02 8.44 19.60
C GLN A 320 8.51 7.97 18.22
N LEU A 321 7.66 7.22 17.52
CA LEU A 321 7.92 6.78 16.16
C LEU A 321 7.94 7.95 15.17
N ALA A 322 7.02 8.91 15.28
CA ALA A 322 7.02 10.13 14.46
C ALA A 322 8.31 10.95 14.66
N ASN A 323 8.76 11.09 15.91
CA ASN A 323 10.03 11.75 16.22
C ASN A 323 11.23 11.01 15.57
N TYR A 324 11.22 9.68 15.56
CA TYR A 324 12.24 8.88 14.87
C TYR A 324 12.19 9.11 13.36
N LEU A 325 11.01 9.11 12.76
CA LEU A 325 10.83 9.34 11.32
C LEU A 325 11.36 10.71 10.87
N THR A 326 11.23 11.74 11.72
CA THR A 326 11.67 13.11 11.40
C THR A 326 13.15 13.37 11.72
N SER A 327 13.77 12.59 12.62
CA SER A 327 15.17 12.81 13.04
C SER A 327 16.20 12.47 11.96
N GLY A 328 15.82 11.86 10.86
CA GLY A 328 16.73 11.53 9.77
C GLY A 328 17.74 10.44 10.11
N SER A 329 17.40 9.58 11.03
CA SER A 329 18.23 8.48 11.56
C SER A 329 18.65 7.43 10.53
#